data_38ea5360ce8cdf4863acb7fb63712e9c
#
_entry.id   38ea5360ce8cdf4863acb7fb63712e9c
#
_cell.length_a   1.000
_cell.length_b   1.000
_cell.length_c   1.000
_cell.angle_alpha   90.00
_cell.angle_beta   90.00
_cell.angle_gamma   90.00
#
_symmetry.space_group_name_H-M   'P 1'
#
loop_
_entity.id
_entity.type
_entity.pdbx_description
1 polymer ?
#
loop_
_entity_poly.entity_id
_entity_poly.type
_entity_poly.pdbx_seq_one_letter_code
_entity_poly.pdbx_strand_id
1 'polypeptide(L)'
;MVNLQAKEWLKAAYSDLRSIEHILADTFLTHIVAFHSQQAIEKSFKAIMENASISVPKVHKLETLVSKIDIECDAKILAILDLLYIESRYPGDMGLLPQGKPELKDAEEFYSVAKNTFDQACEILDVTLEEITA
;
A
#
# COMPACT_ATOMS: atom_id res chain seq x y z
N MET A 1 -15.39 14.62 11.41
CA MET A 1 -14.71 13.61 12.25
C MET A 1 -14.51 12.33 11.45
N VAL A 2 -13.31 11.75 11.53
CA VAL A 2 -13.00 10.48 10.84
C VAL A 2 -13.76 9.33 11.50
N ASN A 3 -14.33 8.43 10.72
CA ASN A 3 -14.99 7.28 11.30
C ASN A 3 -13.96 6.26 11.83
N LEU A 4 -14.38 5.47 12.81
CA LEU A 4 -13.50 4.54 13.52
C LEU A 4 -12.92 3.46 12.58
N GLN A 5 -13.72 2.95 11.67
CA GLN A 5 -13.28 1.92 10.74
C GLN A 5 -12.21 2.43 9.77
N ALA A 6 -12.37 3.66 9.28
CA ALA A 6 -11.36 4.29 8.43
C ALA A 6 -10.03 4.44 9.18
N LYS A 7 -10.11 4.80 10.45
CA LYS A 7 -8.92 4.93 11.30
C LYS A 7 -8.21 3.58 11.48
N GLU A 8 -8.97 2.49 11.62
CA GLU A 8 -8.40 1.15 11.72
C GLU A 8 -7.69 0.73 10.43
N TRP A 9 -8.22 1.10 9.26
CA TRP A 9 -7.53 0.87 8.00
C TRP A 9 -6.19 1.61 7.95
N LEU A 10 -6.15 2.86 8.43
CA LEU A 10 -4.91 3.64 8.47
C LEU A 10 -3.88 3.03 9.42
N LYS A 11 -4.32 2.51 10.57
CA LYS A 11 -3.42 1.82 11.50
C LYS A 11 -2.79 0.60 10.84
N ALA A 12 -3.58 -0.17 10.11
CA ALA A 12 -3.10 -1.34 9.42
C ALA A 12 -2.12 -0.97 8.30
N ALA A 13 -2.41 0.11 7.55
CA ALA A 13 -1.50 0.62 6.54
C ALA A 13 -0.17 1.06 7.16
N TYR A 14 -0.23 1.74 8.29
CA TYR A 14 0.97 2.20 8.99
C TYR A 14 1.84 1.03 9.46
N SER A 15 1.20 -0.06 9.91
CA SER A 15 1.92 -1.28 10.30
C SER A 15 2.72 -1.83 9.12
N ASP A 16 2.14 -1.82 7.91
CA ASP A 16 2.86 -2.26 6.73
C ASP A 16 4.05 -1.35 6.42
N LEU A 17 3.88 -0.03 6.54
CA LEU A 17 4.98 0.92 6.32
C LEU A 17 6.12 0.72 7.32
N ARG A 18 5.80 0.52 8.59
CA ARG A 18 6.80 0.26 9.62
C ARG A 18 7.56 -1.03 9.34
N SER A 19 6.85 -2.06 8.88
CA SER A 19 7.49 -3.32 8.49
C SER A 19 8.51 -3.10 7.37
N ILE A 20 8.14 -2.32 6.37
CA ILE A 20 9.04 -2.00 5.25
C ILE A 20 10.30 -1.30 5.76
N GLU A 21 10.17 -0.34 6.67
CA GLU A 21 11.30 0.43 7.18
C GLU A 21 12.37 -0.45 7.82
N HIS A 22 11.97 -1.59 8.38
CA HIS A 22 12.91 -2.53 8.99
C HIS A 22 13.63 -3.41 7.98
N ILE A 23 13.11 -3.56 6.76
CA ILE A 23 13.67 -4.47 5.77
C ILE A 23 14.09 -3.79 4.47
N LEU A 24 13.92 -2.47 4.37
CA LEU A 24 14.09 -1.73 3.10
C LEU A 24 15.49 -1.88 2.49
N ALA A 25 16.52 -2.04 3.30
CA ALA A 25 17.90 -2.17 2.82
C ALA A 25 18.33 -3.61 2.54
N ASP A 26 17.47 -4.58 2.79
CA ASP A 26 17.79 -5.99 2.63
C ASP A 26 17.51 -6.44 1.20
N THR A 27 18.56 -6.78 0.45
CA THR A 27 18.46 -7.19 -0.96
C THR A 27 17.68 -8.48 -1.14
N PHE A 28 17.60 -9.31 -0.11
CA PHE A 28 16.87 -10.58 -0.18
C PHE A 28 15.35 -10.36 -0.04
N LEU A 29 14.94 -9.31 0.65
CA LEU A 29 13.54 -9.07 1.01
C LEU A 29 12.82 -8.06 0.12
N THR A 30 13.35 -7.74 -1.05
CA THR A 30 12.73 -6.75 -1.95
C THR A 30 11.31 -7.14 -2.36
N HIS A 31 11.02 -8.42 -2.51
CA HIS A 31 9.69 -8.91 -2.82
C HIS A 31 8.72 -8.74 -1.64
N ILE A 32 9.23 -8.79 -0.42
CA ILE A 32 8.43 -8.55 0.79
C ILE A 32 8.11 -7.05 0.91
N VAL A 33 9.07 -6.18 0.53
CA VAL A 33 8.81 -4.74 0.44
C VAL A 33 7.67 -4.47 -0.56
N ALA A 34 7.70 -5.13 -1.72
CA ALA A 34 6.64 -5.00 -2.71
C ALA A 34 5.28 -5.41 -2.13
N PHE A 35 5.23 -6.54 -1.42
CA PHE A 35 4.01 -7.04 -0.80
C PHE A 35 3.45 -6.03 0.21
N HIS A 36 4.27 -5.56 1.13
CA HIS A 36 3.82 -4.60 2.15
C HIS A 36 3.48 -3.24 1.56
N SER A 37 4.16 -2.83 0.48
CA SER A 37 3.83 -1.58 -0.22
C SER A 37 2.43 -1.68 -0.84
N GLN A 38 2.12 -2.79 -1.49
CA GLN A 38 0.79 -3.04 -2.04
C GLN A 38 -0.26 -3.00 -0.94
N GLN A 39 0.01 -3.67 0.19
CA GLN A 39 -0.92 -3.71 1.31
C GLN A 39 -1.14 -2.32 1.93
N ALA A 40 -0.08 -1.54 2.10
CA ALA A 40 -0.20 -0.19 2.65
C ALA A 40 -1.05 0.71 1.76
N ILE A 41 -0.86 0.61 0.45
CA ILE A 41 -1.64 1.39 -0.52
C ILE A 41 -3.10 0.95 -0.52
N GLU A 42 -3.34 -0.35 -0.58
CA GLU A 42 -4.70 -0.90 -0.54
C GLU A 42 -5.47 -0.42 0.68
N LYS A 43 -4.86 -0.52 1.85
CA LYS A 43 -5.48 -0.13 3.11
C LYS A 43 -5.71 1.37 3.20
N SER A 44 -4.79 2.17 2.66
CA SER A 44 -4.96 3.62 2.58
C SER A 44 -6.15 3.99 1.69
N PHE A 45 -6.30 3.34 0.54
CA PHE A 45 -7.45 3.54 -0.34
C PHE A 45 -8.76 3.17 0.36
N LYS A 46 -8.76 2.03 1.06
CA LYS A 46 -9.95 1.56 1.78
C LYS A 46 -10.33 2.49 2.92
N ALA A 47 -9.35 3.11 3.59
CA ALA A 47 -9.61 4.13 4.60
C ALA A 47 -10.37 5.33 4.01
N ILE A 48 -9.93 5.79 2.85
CA ILE A 48 -10.58 6.90 2.16
C ILE A 48 -12.03 6.54 1.79
N MET A 49 -12.24 5.35 1.24
CA MET A 49 -13.57 4.87 0.89
C MET A 49 -14.49 4.78 2.10
N GLU A 50 -13.99 4.18 3.17
CA GLU A 50 -14.75 4.01 4.41
C GLU A 50 -15.21 5.36 4.97
N ASN A 51 -14.31 6.33 5.01
CA ASN A 51 -14.62 7.66 5.52
C ASN A 51 -15.60 8.43 4.64
N ALA A 52 -15.60 8.17 3.35
CA ALA A 52 -16.50 8.80 2.39
C ALA A 52 -17.84 8.06 2.25
N SER A 53 -18.04 7.01 3.04
CA SER A 53 -19.24 6.14 2.97
C SER A 53 -19.40 5.47 1.61
N ILE A 54 -18.28 5.23 0.93
CA ILE A 54 -18.24 4.45 -0.31
C ILE A 54 -18.15 2.98 0.11
N SER A 55 -18.94 2.12 -0.52
CA SER A 55 -18.88 0.69 -0.24
C SER A 55 -17.49 0.15 -0.54
N VAL A 56 -16.85 -0.45 0.47
CA VAL A 56 -15.48 -1.00 0.33
C VAL A 56 -15.57 -2.38 -0.30
N PRO A 57 -15.10 -2.55 -1.54
CA PRO A 57 -15.18 -3.84 -2.20
C PRO A 57 -14.15 -4.82 -1.64
N LYS A 58 -14.47 -6.11 -1.72
CA LYS A 58 -13.56 -7.18 -1.27
C LYS A 58 -12.60 -7.55 -2.41
N VAL A 59 -11.91 -6.55 -2.94
CA VAL A 59 -10.91 -6.73 -3.99
C VAL A 59 -9.58 -6.15 -3.52
N HIS A 60 -8.50 -6.64 -4.11
CA HIS A 60 -7.13 -6.24 -3.74
C HIS A 60 -6.43 -5.46 -4.84
N LYS A 61 -7.02 -5.38 -6.03
CA LYS A 61 -6.39 -4.74 -7.17
C LYS A 61 -6.39 -3.22 -7.02
N LEU A 62 -5.21 -2.63 -6.91
CA LEU A 62 -5.04 -1.21 -6.67
C LEU A 62 -5.62 -0.35 -7.78
N GLU A 63 -5.45 -0.78 -9.03
CA GLU A 63 -6.01 -0.04 -10.18
C GLU A 63 -7.53 0.06 -10.11
N THR A 64 -8.19 -0.98 -9.62
CA THR A 64 -9.64 -0.97 -9.44
C THR A 64 -10.04 -0.03 -8.31
N LEU A 65 -9.33 -0.10 -7.19
CA LEU A 65 -9.65 0.70 -6.00
C LEU A 65 -9.42 2.20 -6.26
N VAL A 66 -8.31 2.55 -6.88
CA VAL A 66 -7.97 3.96 -7.11
C VAL A 66 -8.97 4.67 -8.02
N SER A 67 -9.65 3.92 -8.91
CA SER A 67 -10.66 4.48 -9.79
C SER A 67 -11.89 5.00 -9.06
N LYS A 68 -12.07 4.62 -7.81
CA LYS A 68 -13.24 4.98 -7.00
C LYS A 68 -13.02 6.18 -6.07
N ILE A 69 -11.81 6.69 -6.03
CA ILE A 69 -11.43 7.77 -5.11
C ILE A 69 -10.61 8.83 -5.85
N ASP A 70 -10.53 10.02 -5.25
CA ASP A 70 -9.77 11.13 -5.81
C ASP A 70 -8.44 11.26 -5.06
N ILE A 71 -7.41 10.64 -5.62
CA ILE A 71 -6.06 10.66 -5.05
C ILE A 71 -5.05 10.54 -6.19
N GLU A 72 -3.89 11.16 -6.02
CA GLU A 72 -2.81 11.07 -6.99
C GLU A 72 -1.88 9.93 -6.67
N CYS A 73 -1.70 9.01 -7.63
CA CYS A 73 -0.82 7.87 -7.50
C CYS A 73 -0.17 7.55 -8.84
N ASP A 74 1.05 7.03 -8.79
CA ASP A 74 1.76 6.58 -9.98
C ASP A 74 1.13 5.30 -10.52
N ALA A 75 0.40 5.42 -11.64
CA ALA A 75 -0.33 4.29 -12.23
C ALA A 75 0.60 3.14 -12.62
N LYS A 76 1.82 3.41 -13.02
CA LYS A 76 2.79 2.37 -13.39
C LYS A 76 3.17 1.53 -12.17
N ILE A 77 3.41 2.18 -11.05
CA ILE A 77 3.77 1.49 -9.82
C ILE A 77 2.59 0.67 -9.30
N LEU A 78 1.37 1.20 -9.38
CA LEU A 78 0.19 0.44 -8.97
C LEU A 78 0.04 -0.84 -9.80
N ALA A 79 0.26 -0.75 -11.11
CA ALA A 79 0.17 -1.90 -12.00
C ALA A 79 1.24 -2.95 -11.67
N ILE A 80 2.47 -2.51 -11.41
CA ILE A 80 3.57 -3.41 -11.04
C ILE A 80 3.26 -4.10 -9.70
N LEU A 81 2.80 -3.35 -8.71
CA LEU A 81 2.48 -3.92 -7.40
C LEU A 81 1.31 -4.91 -7.49
N ASP A 82 0.31 -4.63 -8.31
CA ASP A 82 -0.80 -5.57 -8.53
C ASP A 82 -0.29 -6.88 -9.13
N LEU A 83 0.61 -6.80 -10.10
CA LEU A 83 1.21 -7.98 -10.71
C LEU A 83 2.01 -8.79 -9.69
N LEU A 84 2.87 -8.12 -8.93
CA LEU A 84 3.70 -8.78 -7.92
C LEU A 84 2.87 -9.40 -6.81
N TYR A 85 1.75 -8.79 -6.43
CA TYR A 85 0.86 -9.34 -5.42
C TYR A 85 0.27 -10.68 -5.88
N ILE A 86 -0.14 -10.77 -7.14
CA ILE A 86 -0.67 -12.01 -7.71
C ILE A 86 0.41 -13.09 -7.74
N GLU A 87 1.59 -12.74 -8.26
CA GLU A 87 2.71 -13.67 -8.40
C GLU A 87 3.20 -14.21 -7.06
N SER A 88 3.19 -13.37 -6.01
CA SER A 88 3.67 -13.76 -4.68
C SER A 88 2.80 -14.82 -4.00
N ARG A 89 1.63 -15.13 -4.53
CA ARG A 89 0.74 -16.13 -3.96
C ARG A 89 1.20 -17.57 -4.21
N TYR A 90 2.10 -17.76 -5.18
CA TYR A 90 2.53 -19.10 -5.59
C TYR A 90 3.98 -19.35 -5.19
N PRO A 91 4.25 -20.49 -4.50
CA PRO A 91 5.64 -20.84 -4.16
C PRO A 91 6.47 -20.93 -5.44
N GLY A 92 7.66 -20.35 -5.41
CA GLY A 92 8.56 -20.35 -6.56
C GLY A 92 8.48 -19.08 -7.41
N ASP A 93 7.37 -18.38 -7.40
CA ASP A 93 7.24 -17.14 -8.17
C ASP A 93 7.68 -15.91 -7.38
N MET A 94 7.47 -15.92 -6.08
CA MET A 94 8.07 -14.98 -5.13
C MET A 94 8.05 -13.49 -5.52
N GLY A 95 6.98 -13.06 -6.19
CA GLY A 95 6.87 -11.67 -6.61
C GLY A 95 7.88 -11.26 -7.66
N LEU A 96 8.07 -12.10 -8.66
CA LEU A 96 9.04 -11.84 -9.73
C LEU A 96 8.47 -10.90 -10.78
N LEU A 97 9.29 -9.94 -11.20
CA LEU A 97 9.06 -9.14 -12.41
C LEU A 97 9.54 -9.94 -13.62
N PRO A 98 9.21 -9.53 -14.86
CA PRO A 98 9.71 -10.22 -16.06
C PRO A 98 11.22 -10.39 -16.09
N GLN A 99 11.98 -9.47 -15.48
CA GLN A 99 13.43 -9.53 -15.38
C GLN A 99 13.91 -10.27 -14.14
N GLY A 100 13.01 -10.76 -13.30
CA GLY A 100 13.32 -11.42 -12.05
C GLY A 100 12.84 -10.63 -10.82
N LYS A 101 13.43 -10.93 -9.68
CA LYS A 101 13.09 -10.31 -8.41
C LYS A 101 13.36 -8.79 -8.43
N PRO A 102 12.54 -7.97 -7.77
CA PRO A 102 12.80 -6.53 -7.68
C PRO A 102 14.18 -6.23 -7.08
N GLU A 103 14.81 -5.16 -7.54
CA GLU A 103 16.05 -4.66 -6.98
C GLU A 103 15.78 -3.70 -5.83
N LEU A 104 16.83 -3.32 -5.08
CA LEU A 104 16.70 -2.33 -4.01
C LEU A 104 16.09 -1.02 -4.51
N LYS A 105 16.48 -0.58 -5.70
CA LYS A 105 15.96 0.63 -6.31
C LYS A 105 14.44 0.54 -6.50
N ASP A 106 13.96 -0.62 -6.95
CA ASP A 106 12.53 -0.86 -7.11
C ASP A 106 11.82 -0.83 -5.76
N ALA A 107 12.41 -1.48 -4.76
CA ALA A 107 11.84 -1.52 -3.40
C ALA A 107 11.72 -0.11 -2.82
N GLU A 108 12.74 0.72 -2.98
CA GLU A 108 12.71 2.11 -2.52
C GLU A 108 11.60 2.90 -3.19
N GLU A 109 11.38 2.68 -4.48
CA GLU A 109 10.34 3.35 -5.24
C GLU A 109 8.94 2.89 -4.78
N PHE A 110 8.77 1.58 -4.56
CA PHE A 110 7.51 1.04 -4.04
C PHE A 110 7.18 1.64 -2.68
N TYR A 111 8.16 1.69 -1.79
CA TYR A 111 7.98 2.29 -0.47
C TYR A 111 7.63 3.76 -0.57
N SER A 112 8.31 4.50 -1.43
CA SER A 112 8.06 5.93 -1.62
C SER A 112 6.62 6.19 -2.04
N VAL A 113 6.10 5.41 -2.99
CA VAL A 113 4.71 5.53 -3.44
C VAL A 113 3.74 5.15 -2.31
N ALA A 114 4.04 4.08 -1.58
CA ALA A 114 3.20 3.64 -0.46
C ALA A 114 3.14 4.70 0.64
N LYS A 115 4.27 5.26 1.01
CA LYS A 115 4.36 6.31 2.04
C LYS A 115 3.60 7.55 1.62
N ASN A 116 3.79 7.98 0.36
CA ASN A 116 3.10 9.14 -0.18
C ASN A 116 1.58 8.93 -0.19
N THR A 117 1.12 7.75 -0.59
CA THR A 117 -0.29 7.40 -0.60
C THR A 117 -0.90 7.45 0.80
N PHE A 118 -0.18 6.89 1.78
CA PHE A 118 -0.60 6.93 3.17
C PHE A 118 -0.69 8.36 3.69
N ASP A 119 0.32 9.18 3.40
CA ASP A 119 0.34 10.59 3.82
C ASP A 119 -0.84 11.36 3.23
N GLN A 120 -1.16 11.13 1.95
CA GLN A 120 -2.34 11.74 1.31
C GLN A 120 -3.64 11.29 1.99
N ALA A 121 -3.74 10.01 2.32
CA ALA A 121 -4.92 9.49 3.01
C ALA A 121 -5.10 10.14 4.38
N CYS A 122 -4.03 10.28 5.14
CA CYS A 122 -4.07 10.96 6.45
C CYS A 122 -4.51 12.42 6.30
N GLU A 123 -4.03 13.10 5.27
CA GLU A 123 -4.40 14.48 5.00
C GLU A 123 -5.88 14.59 4.62
N ILE A 124 -6.36 13.73 3.73
CA ILE A 124 -7.76 13.70 3.30
C ILE A 124 -8.69 13.44 4.49
N LEU A 125 -8.30 12.53 5.38
CA LEU A 125 -9.10 12.16 6.54
C LEU A 125 -8.90 13.10 7.73
N ASP A 126 -7.92 14.00 7.64
CA ASP A 126 -7.53 14.91 8.73
C ASP A 126 -7.18 14.14 10.00
N VAL A 127 -6.32 13.14 9.85
CA VAL A 127 -5.84 12.29 10.93
C VAL A 127 -4.34 12.48 11.10
N THR A 128 -3.89 12.67 12.34
CA THR A 128 -2.46 12.79 12.64
C THR A 128 -1.87 11.41 12.93
N LEU A 129 -0.56 11.29 12.78
CA LEU A 129 0.14 10.06 13.10
C LEU A 129 -0.02 9.70 14.58
N GLU A 130 -0.07 10.70 15.46
CA GLU A 130 -0.27 10.48 16.90
C GLU A 130 -1.62 9.79 17.17
N GLU A 131 -2.67 10.18 16.47
CA GLU A 131 -3.99 9.56 16.61
C GLU A 131 -3.98 8.08 16.19
N ILE A 132 -3.12 7.73 15.23
CA ILE A 132 -3.00 6.36 14.72
C ILE A 132 -2.18 5.49 15.67
N THR A 133 -1.13 6.05 16.26
CA THR A 133 -0.15 5.31 17.07
C THR A 133 -0.40 5.34 18.57
N ALA A 134 -1.36 6.11 19.02
CA ALA A 134 -1.68 6.24 20.44
C ALA A 134 -2.29 4.97 21.03
#